data_a5ea5372463c6a922c874297fe67b48c
#
_entry.id   a5ea5372463c6a922c874297fe67b48c
#
_cell.length_a   1.000
_cell.length_b   1.000
_cell.length_c   1.000
_cell.angle_alpha   90.00
_cell.angle_beta   90.00
_cell.angle_gamma   90.00
#
_symmetry.space_group_name_H-M   'P 1'
#
loop_
_entity.id
_entity.type
_entity.pdbx_description
1 polymer ?
#
loop_
_entity_poly.entity_id
_entity_poly.type
_entity_poly.pdbx_seq_one_letter_code
_entity_poly.pdbx_strand_id
1 'polypeptide(L)'
;MKKNLLLIAILCIPFIANAQQKLTSPDGNLVMTFQVNKEGAPTYDLIYKGKTVIKPSTLGLELKKEDNTRTDFDWVDRRDLTKLDSKTNLYNGFEVKDAKTSTFNETWQPVWGEEKEIRNHYNELAVNLYQPMNDRSILIRFRLFNDGLGFRYEFPQQKSLNYFIIKEEHSQFAMAGDHIAYWIPGDYDTQEYDYTISRLSEIRGLMKEAITPNSSQTPFSQTGVQTALMMKTDDGLYINLHEAALIDYSCMHLNLDDKNMVFESWLTPDAKGDKGYMQTPSHTPWRTVIVSDDARNILASRITLNLNEPCKIADAASWVKPVKYIGVWWDMITGKGSWAYTDELTSVKLGETDYSKTKPNGKHSANTANVKRYIDFAAANGFDAVLVEGWNEGWEDWFGNSKDYVFDFVTPYPDFDVKEIHRYAASKGIKMMMHHETSASVRNYERHMDKAYQFMVDNGYTSVKSGYVGNIIPRGEHHYGQWMNNHYLYAVTKAAD
;
A
#
# COMPACT_ATOMS: atom_id res chain seq x y z
N MET A 1 35.75 62.68 -41.70
CA MET A 1 34.68 61.68 -41.95
C MET A 1 34.89 60.51 -40.91
N LYS A 2 34.13 60.51 -39.81
CA LYS A 2 34.16 59.41 -38.78
C LYS A 2 33.01 58.49 -39.14
N LYS A 3 33.32 57.24 -39.47
CA LYS A 3 32.34 56.13 -39.65
C LYS A 3 31.94 55.61 -38.31
N ASN A 4 30.68 55.82 -37.90
CA ASN A 4 30.08 55.13 -36.74
C ASN A 4 29.73 53.71 -37.15
N LEU A 5 30.35 52.69 -36.54
CA LEU A 5 29.94 51.32 -36.64
C LEU A 5 28.88 51.08 -35.56
N LEU A 6 27.66 50.82 -35.98
CA LEU A 6 26.56 50.42 -35.09
C LEU A 6 26.69 48.89 -34.81
N LEU A 7 27.10 48.53 -33.63
CA LEU A 7 27.15 47.14 -33.20
C LEU A 7 25.72 46.74 -32.77
N ILE A 8 25.02 45.96 -33.58
CA ILE A 8 23.76 45.33 -33.21
C ILE A 8 24.09 44.08 -32.37
N ALA A 9 23.94 44.17 -31.06
CA ALA A 9 23.97 43.03 -30.18
C ALA A 9 22.69 42.22 -30.38
N ILE A 10 22.78 41.07 -31.06
CA ILE A 10 21.69 40.10 -31.13
C ILE A 10 21.65 39.40 -29.77
N LEU A 11 20.69 39.78 -28.94
CA LEU A 11 20.34 39.02 -27.74
C LEU A 11 19.73 37.68 -28.17
N CYS A 12 20.53 36.64 -28.23
CA CYS A 12 20.02 35.27 -28.27
C CYS A 12 19.37 34.97 -26.89
N ILE A 13 18.06 35.21 -26.78
CA ILE A 13 17.23 34.64 -25.73
C ILE A 13 17.20 33.14 -26.03
N PRO A 14 17.71 32.27 -25.19
CA PRO A 14 17.49 30.83 -25.38
C PRO A 14 16.00 30.59 -25.19
N PHE A 15 15.29 30.37 -26.28
CA PHE A 15 14.01 29.68 -26.25
C PHE A 15 14.33 28.28 -25.71
N ILE A 16 14.16 28.05 -24.42
CA ILE A 16 14.02 26.70 -23.87
C ILE A 16 12.63 26.26 -24.36
N ALA A 17 12.58 25.78 -25.59
CA ALA A 17 11.42 25.04 -26.06
C ALA A 17 11.23 23.91 -25.07
N ASN A 18 9.98 23.67 -24.60
CA ASN A 18 9.58 22.49 -23.85
C ASN A 18 9.89 21.27 -24.72
N ALA A 19 11.14 20.82 -24.71
CA ALA A 19 11.58 19.71 -25.51
C ALA A 19 10.97 18.43 -24.93
N GLN A 20 10.18 17.77 -25.75
CA GLN A 20 9.64 16.44 -25.46
C GLN A 20 10.79 15.49 -25.12
N GLN A 21 10.69 14.83 -23.96
CA GLN A 21 11.67 13.84 -23.50
C GLN A 21 11.15 12.44 -23.83
N LYS A 22 11.96 11.64 -24.52
CA LYS A 22 11.61 10.28 -24.90
C LYS A 22 12.48 9.30 -24.16
N LEU A 23 11.85 8.27 -23.53
CA LEU A 23 12.52 7.15 -22.88
C LEU A 23 12.07 5.85 -23.57
N THR A 24 13.02 4.97 -23.86
CA THR A 24 12.77 3.68 -24.50
C THR A 24 13.22 2.57 -23.56
N SER A 25 12.47 1.46 -23.47
CA SER A 25 12.88 0.28 -22.71
C SER A 25 14.19 -0.33 -23.25
N PRO A 26 14.91 -1.14 -22.45
CA PRO A 26 16.17 -1.76 -22.90
C PRO A 26 16.03 -2.61 -24.18
N ASP A 27 14.88 -3.26 -24.38
CA ASP A 27 14.55 -4.05 -25.58
C ASP A 27 13.93 -3.26 -26.74
N GLY A 28 13.62 -1.96 -26.51
CA GLY A 28 13.04 -1.07 -27.51
C GLY A 28 11.53 -1.21 -27.73
N ASN A 29 10.84 -2.11 -27.03
CA ASN A 29 9.41 -2.38 -27.25
C ASN A 29 8.48 -1.36 -26.58
N LEU A 30 8.91 -0.79 -25.44
CA LEU A 30 8.19 0.27 -24.73
C LEU A 30 8.83 1.62 -25.01
N VAL A 31 7.97 2.59 -25.24
CA VAL A 31 8.36 4.00 -25.42
C VAL A 31 7.45 4.86 -24.57
N MET A 32 8.05 5.62 -23.67
CA MET A 32 7.38 6.65 -22.88
C MET A 32 7.83 8.02 -23.34
N THR A 33 6.87 8.94 -23.44
CA THR A 33 7.16 10.35 -23.76
C THR A 33 6.73 11.23 -22.61
N PHE A 34 7.59 12.14 -22.19
CA PHE A 34 7.30 13.14 -21.17
C PHE A 34 7.38 14.56 -21.78
N GLN A 35 6.48 15.42 -21.37
CA GLN A 35 6.51 16.86 -21.69
C GLN A 35 5.77 17.68 -20.63
N VAL A 36 6.03 18.96 -20.59
CA VAL A 36 5.23 19.93 -19.85
C VAL A 36 4.32 20.65 -20.85
N ASN A 37 3.01 20.65 -20.60
CA ASN A 37 2.05 21.28 -21.51
C ASN A 37 2.05 22.81 -21.39
N LYS A 38 1.16 23.50 -22.12
CA LYS A 38 1.12 24.97 -22.15
C LYS A 38 0.76 25.61 -20.81
N GLU A 39 0.01 24.91 -20.00
CA GLU A 39 -0.37 25.32 -18.65
C GLU A 39 0.71 25.01 -17.60
N GLY A 40 1.82 24.41 -18.03
CA GLY A 40 2.90 24.01 -17.14
C GLY A 40 2.58 22.71 -16.38
N ALA A 41 1.63 21.90 -16.82
CA ALA A 41 1.34 20.60 -16.23
C ALA A 41 2.25 19.51 -16.83
N PRO A 42 2.90 18.67 -16.00
CA PRO A 42 3.65 17.53 -16.48
C PRO A 42 2.71 16.51 -17.11
N THR A 43 3.08 15.94 -18.24
CA THR A 43 2.30 14.92 -18.95
C THR A 43 3.20 13.79 -19.44
N TYR A 44 2.63 12.59 -19.54
CA TYR A 44 3.31 11.44 -20.12
C TYR A 44 2.35 10.62 -20.98
N ASP A 45 2.90 9.82 -21.87
CA ASP A 45 2.21 8.78 -22.63
C ASP A 45 3.05 7.50 -22.66
N LEU A 46 2.43 6.37 -23.01
CA LEU A 46 3.11 5.07 -23.10
C LEU A 46 2.63 4.27 -24.31
N ILE A 47 3.59 3.76 -25.08
CA ILE A 47 3.37 2.94 -26.27
C ILE A 47 4.12 1.61 -26.10
N TYR A 48 3.47 0.48 -26.42
CA TYR A 48 4.06 -0.86 -26.46
C TYR A 48 3.96 -1.48 -27.83
N LYS A 49 5.10 -1.80 -28.45
CA LYS A 49 5.18 -2.38 -29.82
C LYS A 49 4.33 -1.61 -30.84
N GLY A 50 4.34 -0.26 -30.75
CA GLY A 50 3.58 0.61 -31.63
C GLY A 50 2.10 0.79 -31.29
N LYS A 51 1.57 0.11 -30.25
CA LYS A 51 0.21 0.26 -29.76
C LYS A 51 0.16 1.20 -28.56
N THR A 52 -0.82 2.10 -28.52
CA THR A 52 -1.02 3.02 -27.39
C THR A 52 -1.52 2.25 -26.16
N VAL A 53 -0.80 2.37 -25.06
CA VAL A 53 -1.17 1.82 -23.75
C VAL A 53 -1.82 2.90 -22.89
N ILE A 54 -1.13 4.02 -22.73
CA ILE A 54 -1.59 5.22 -22.02
C ILE A 54 -1.55 6.39 -23.00
N LYS A 55 -2.68 7.06 -23.19
CA LYS A 55 -2.76 8.36 -23.91
C LYS A 55 -2.14 9.46 -23.05
N PRO A 56 -1.87 10.65 -23.60
CA PRO A 56 -1.35 11.77 -22.82
C PRO A 56 -2.15 11.97 -21.52
N SER A 57 -1.47 11.84 -20.40
CA SER A 57 -2.02 11.84 -19.04
C SER A 57 -1.27 12.83 -18.18
N THR A 58 -1.97 13.60 -17.35
CA THR A 58 -1.37 14.60 -16.47
C THR A 58 -0.86 13.98 -15.18
N LEU A 59 0.14 14.65 -14.58
CA LEU A 59 0.76 14.31 -13.31
C LEU A 59 0.77 15.54 -12.40
N GLY A 60 0.68 15.31 -11.09
CA GLY A 60 0.78 16.38 -10.10
C GLY A 60 0.11 16.06 -8.79
N LEU A 61 0.14 17.03 -7.88
CA LEU A 61 -0.41 16.90 -6.53
C LEU A 61 -1.14 18.19 -6.16
N GLU A 62 -2.24 18.06 -5.43
CA GLU A 62 -2.86 19.17 -4.72
C GLU A 62 -2.49 19.07 -3.23
N LEU A 63 -1.99 20.17 -2.69
CA LEU A 63 -1.64 20.26 -1.29
C LEU A 63 -2.80 20.84 -0.50
N LYS A 64 -2.91 20.42 0.76
CA LYS A 64 -3.86 21.03 1.68
C LYS A 64 -3.51 22.50 1.88
N LYS A 65 -4.53 23.35 1.83
CA LYS A 65 -4.43 24.74 2.26
C LYS A 65 -4.15 24.78 3.76
N GLU A 66 -3.06 25.41 4.18
CA GLU A 66 -2.79 25.59 5.60
C GLU A 66 -3.84 26.50 6.24
N ASP A 67 -4.37 26.06 7.37
CA ASP A 67 -5.30 26.84 8.15
C ASP A 67 -4.54 27.85 9.02
N ASN A 68 -4.59 29.13 8.61
CA ASN A 68 -3.96 30.23 9.33
C ASN A 68 -4.69 30.63 10.63
N THR A 69 -5.76 29.92 11.00
CA THR A 69 -6.53 30.22 12.21
C THR A 69 -5.87 29.70 13.49
N ARG A 70 -4.77 28.93 13.41
CA ARG A 70 -4.00 28.53 14.59
C ARG A 70 -3.25 29.72 15.18
N THR A 71 -3.89 30.35 16.13
CA THR A 71 -3.36 31.48 16.90
C THR A 71 -2.72 31.06 18.22
N ASP A 72 -2.44 29.77 18.40
CA ASP A 72 -2.00 29.20 19.70
C ASP A 72 -0.58 29.60 20.10
N PHE A 73 0.15 30.28 19.22
CA PHE A 73 1.51 30.72 19.47
C PHE A 73 1.66 32.22 19.22
N ASP A 74 1.56 33.00 20.24
CA ASP A 74 1.74 34.48 20.20
C ASP A 74 3.15 34.92 19.76
N TRP A 75 4.10 34.05 19.77
CA TRP A 75 5.51 34.28 19.41
C TRP A 75 5.84 33.98 17.93
N VAL A 76 4.91 33.40 17.15
CA VAL A 76 5.08 33.22 15.70
C VAL A 76 4.74 34.51 14.98
N ASP A 77 5.62 35.00 14.11
CA ASP A 77 5.36 36.18 13.29
C ASP A 77 4.22 35.91 12.30
N ARG A 78 3.03 36.36 12.62
CA ARG A 78 1.80 36.19 11.84
C ARG A 78 1.87 36.78 10.42
N ARG A 79 2.83 37.67 10.16
CA ARG A 79 3.00 38.27 8.81
C ARG A 79 3.44 37.28 7.77
N ASP A 80 4.09 36.19 8.14
CA ASP A 80 4.52 35.15 7.21
C ASP A 80 3.45 34.10 6.95
N LEU A 81 2.48 33.92 7.84
CA LEU A 81 1.40 32.95 7.69
C LEU A 81 0.36 33.37 6.65
N THR A 82 0.17 34.67 6.43
CA THR A 82 -0.75 35.20 5.40
C THR A 82 -0.30 34.97 3.95
N LYS A 83 0.96 34.60 3.74
CA LYS A 83 1.52 34.30 2.41
C LYS A 83 1.32 32.85 1.97
N LEU A 84 0.87 31.96 2.86
CA LEU A 84 0.71 30.52 2.60
C LEU A 84 -0.59 30.18 1.89
N ASP A 85 -1.52 31.10 1.81
CA ASP A 85 -2.91 30.91 1.37
C ASP A 85 -3.12 30.49 -0.09
N SER A 86 -2.14 30.62 -0.97
CA SER A 86 -2.29 30.33 -2.40
C SER A 86 -1.47 29.16 -2.91
N LYS A 87 -0.78 28.43 -2.02
CA LYS A 87 0.27 27.48 -2.42
C LYS A 87 -0.18 26.02 -2.41
N THR A 88 -1.43 25.73 -2.75
CA THR A 88 -1.95 24.35 -2.83
C THR A 88 -1.56 23.62 -4.10
N ASN A 89 -1.24 24.38 -5.15
CA ASN A 89 -0.97 23.85 -6.49
C ASN A 89 0.45 23.27 -6.61
N LEU A 90 0.54 21.98 -6.88
CA LEU A 90 1.75 21.29 -7.28
C LEU A 90 1.48 20.38 -8.50
N TYR A 91 0.60 20.83 -9.43
CA TYR A 91 0.15 20.09 -10.61
C TYR A 91 0.27 20.88 -11.93
N ASN A 92 0.53 22.19 -11.90
CA ASN A 92 0.78 22.99 -13.09
C ASN A 92 1.73 24.18 -12.81
N GLY A 93 1.99 25.02 -13.81
CA GLY A 93 2.90 26.17 -13.71
C GLY A 93 4.37 25.75 -13.59
N PHE A 94 4.72 24.55 -13.99
CA PHE A 94 6.09 24.04 -13.99
C PHE A 94 6.84 24.38 -15.27
N GLU A 95 8.15 24.54 -15.10
CA GLU A 95 9.17 24.59 -16.16
C GLU A 95 10.14 23.42 -15.96
N VAL A 96 10.61 22.82 -17.05
CA VAL A 96 11.68 21.81 -16.97
C VAL A 96 13.00 22.53 -16.70
N LYS A 97 13.60 22.25 -15.54
CA LYS A 97 14.91 22.79 -15.17
C LYS A 97 16.05 21.99 -15.77
N ASP A 98 15.97 20.68 -15.64
CA ASP A 98 16.87 19.71 -16.29
C ASP A 98 16.18 18.35 -16.41
N ALA A 99 16.72 17.51 -17.31
CA ALA A 99 16.28 16.14 -17.49
C ALA A 99 17.50 15.25 -17.74
N LYS A 100 17.59 14.14 -17.00
CA LYS A 100 18.73 13.21 -17.07
C LYS A 100 18.25 11.81 -17.36
N THR A 101 18.93 11.12 -18.27
CA THR A 101 18.72 9.72 -18.57
C THR A 101 19.87 8.87 -18.03
N SER A 102 19.56 7.65 -17.61
CA SER A 102 20.53 6.64 -17.20
C SER A 102 20.02 5.25 -17.52
N THR A 103 20.90 4.25 -17.42
CA THR A 103 20.57 2.85 -17.56
C THR A 103 21.06 2.10 -16.33
N PHE A 104 20.24 1.19 -15.81
CA PHE A 104 20.60 0.32 -14.70
C PHE A 104 20.43 -1.14 -15.12
N ASN A 105 21.34 -2.01 -14.72
CA ASN A 105 21.30 -3.43 -15.06
C ASN A 105 22.10 -4.24 -14.04
N GLU A 106 21.37 -4.97 -13.21
CA GLU A 106 21.94 -5.91 -12.24
C GLU A 106 21.10 -7.18 -12.14
N THR A 107 21.66 -8.22 -11.52
CA THR A 107 20.92 -9.40 -11.06
C THR A 107 21.10 -9.50 -9.56
N TRP A 108 20.02 -9.65 -8.83
CA TRP A 108 20.01 -9.76 -7.38
C TRP A 108 19.30 -11.03 -6.92
N GLN A 109 19.54 -11.44 -5.69
CA GLN A 109 18.94 -12.63 -5.10
C GLN A 109 17.93 -12.21 -4.03
N PRO A 110 16.66 -12.60 -4.16
CA PRO A 110 15.68 -12.37 -3.10
C PRO A 110 16.01 -13.19 -1.86
N VAL A 111 15.55 -12.76 -0.69
CA VAL A 111 15.73 -13.48 0.58
C VAL A 111 15.12 -14.90 0.47
N TRP A 112 13.96 -14.98 -0.16
CA TRP A 112 13.25 -16.20 -0.53
C TRP A 112 12.25 -15.87 -1.65
N GLY A 113 11.61 -16.85 -2.24
CA GLY A 113 10.61 -16.63 -3.29
C GLY A 113 10.62 -17.74 -4.35
N GLU A 114 9.93 -17.50 -5.44
CA GLU A 114 9.77 -18.45 -6.55
C GLU A 114 11.01 -18.52 -7.43
N GLU A 115 11.79 -17.45 -7.47
CA GLU A 115 12.98 -17.32 -8.32
C GLU A 115 14.23 -17.16 -7.46
N LYS A 116 15.29 -17.83 -7.88
CA LYS A 116 16.60 -17.72 -7.22
C LYS A 116 17.29 -16.41 -7.52
N GLU A 117 17.08 -15.86 -8.71
CA GLU A 117 17.72 -14.65 -9.22
C GLU A 117 16.69 -13.81 -9.97
N ILE A 118 16.71 -12.50 -9.73
CA ILE A 118 15.83 -11.54 -10.38
C ILE A 118 16.71 -10.51 -11.09
N ARG A 119 16.43 -10.30 -12.37
CA ARG A 119 17.09 -9.24 -13.14
C ARG A 119 16.37 -7.92 -12.94
N ASN A 120 17.14 -6.88 -12.58
CA ASN A 120 16.68 -5.51 -12.50
C ASN A 120 17.36 -4.70 -13.62
N HIS A 121 16.62 -4.48 -14.72
CA HIS A 121 17.13 -3.82 -15.91
C HIS A 121 16.11 -2.81 -16.45
N TYR A 122 16.49 -1.55 -16.40
CA TYR A 122 15.63 -0.45 -16.88
C TYR A 122 16.46 0.70 -17.45
N ASN A 123 15.82 1.52 -18.27
CA ASN A 123 16.26 2.87 -18.58
C ASN A 123 15.48 3.85 -17.71
N GLU A 124 16.15 4.88 -17.21
CA GLU A 124 15.58 5.88 -16.30
C GLU A 124 15.60 7.28 -16.94
N LEU A 125 14.52 8.04 -16.70
CA LEU A 125 14.45 9.47 -16.94
C LEU A 125 14.09 10.16 -15.60
N ALA A 126 14.96 11.06 -15.16
CA ALA A 126 14.72 11.91 -14.00
C ALA A 126 14.56 13.36 -14.48
N VAL A 127 13.36 13.93 -14.25
CA VAL A 127 13.00 15.29 -14.70
C VAL A 127 12.88 16.21 -13.49
N ASN A 128 13.74 17.18 -13.37
CA ASN A 128 13.63 18.26 -12.39
C ASN A 128 12.69 19.35 -12.92
N LEU A 129 11.61 19.58 -12.19
CA LEU A 129 10.60 20.58 -12.46
C LEU A 129 10.71 21.71 -11.44
N TYR A 130 10.59 22.92 -11.90
CA TYR A 130 10.57 24.12 -11.05
C TYR A 130 9.30 24.93 -11.31
N GLN A 131 8.66 25.35 -10.24
CA GLN A 131 7.45 26.17 -10.27
C GLN A 131 7.80 27.60 -9.82
N PRO A 132 8.03 28.55 -10.75
CA PRO A 132 8.51 29.90 -10.41
C PRO A 132 7.60 30.66 -9.46
N MET A 133 6.27 30.55 -9.64
CA MET A 133 5.29 31.26 -8.83
C MET A 133 5.39 30.92 -7.33
N ASN A 134 5.72 29.68 -7.00
CA ASN A 134 5.77 29.19 -5.62
C ASN A 134 7.19 28.93 -5.11
N ASP A 135 8.20 29.15 -5.98
CA ASP A 135 9.62 28.82 -5.68
C ASP A 135 9.79 27.37 -5.21
N ARG A 136 9.14 26.42 -5.90
CA ARG A 136 9.12 25.01 -5.54
C ARG A 136 9.74 24.15 -6.63
N SER A 137 10.45 23.13 -6.20
CA SER A 137 11.00 22.10 -7.09
C SER A 137 10.47 20.73 -6.74
N ILE A 138 10.17 19.93 -7.75
CA ILE A 138 9.91 18.49 -7.62
C ILE A 138 10.70 17.75 -8.68
N LEU A 139 10.98 16.48 -8.43
CA LEU A 139 11.55 15.59 -9.43
C LEU A 139 10.52 14.49 -9.72
N ILE A 140 10.26 14.24 -10.99
CA ILE A 140 9.51 13.07 -11.42
C ILE A 140 10.50 12.07 -12.01
N ARG A 141 10.53 10.87 -11.45
CA ARG A 141 11.41 9.78 -11.88
C ARG A 141 10.61 8.72 -12.59
N PHE A 142 11.04 8.36 -13.78
CA PHE A 142 10.47 7.29 -14.59
C PHE A 142 11.50 6.19 -14.78
N ARG A 143 11.10 4.93 -14.54
CA ARG A 143 11.89 3.73 -14.85
C ARG A 143 11.12 2.87 -15.83
N LEU A 144 11.71 2.65 -16.99
CA LEU A 144 11.09 1.89 -18.07
C LEU A 144 11.80 0.56 -18.23
N PHE A 145 11.11 -0.50 -17.84
CA PHE A 145 11.50 -1.90 -17.96
C PHE A 145 11.01 -2.46 -19.30
N ASN A 146 11.37 -3.70 -19.63
CA ASN A 146 10.88 -4.35 -20.86
C ASN A 146 9.39 -4.70 -20.80
N ASP A 147 8.83 -4.81 -19.60
CA ASP A 147 7.46 -5.23 -19.31
C ASP A 147 6.60 -4.14 -18.66
N GLY A 148 7.13 -2.92 -18.49
CA GLY A 148 6.32 -1.84 -17.93
C GLY A 148 7.09 -0.60 -17.47
N LEU A 149 6.32 0.33 -16.91
CA LEU A 149 6.75 1.63 -16.41
C LEU A 149 6.50 1.73 -14.91
N GLY A 150 7.46 2.27 -14.16
CA GLY A 150 7.25 2.83 -12.84
C GLY A 150 7.55 4.32 -12.84
N PHE A 151 6.74 5.13 -12.15
CA PHE A 151 7.06 6.53 -11.89
C PHE A 151 6.70 6.94 -10.47
N ARG A 152 7.41 7.95 -9.95
CA ARG A 152 7.14 8.54 -8.64
C ARG A 152 7.52 10.01 -8.58
N TYR A 153 6.96 10.72 -7.61
CA TYR A 153 7.35 12.09 -7.26
C TYR A 153 8.41 12.05 -6.17
N GLU A 154 9.44 12.88 -6.31
CA GLU A 154 10.48 13.09 -5.30
C GLU A 154 10.52 14.57 -4.92
N PHE A 155 10.60 14.84 -3.63
CA PHE A 155 10.59 16.19 -3.07
C PHE A 155 11.96 16.48 -2.47
N PRO A 156 12.82 17.24 -3.17
CA PRO A 156 14.15 17.58 -2.64
C PRO A 156 14.04 18.53 -1.45
N GLN A 157 15.08 18.56 -0.63
CA GLN A 157 15.22 19.53 0.46
C GLN A 157 15.15 20.96 -0.10
N GLN A 158 14.23 21.76 0.39
CA GLN A 158 14.02 23.14 -0.04
C GLN A 158 13.28 23.97 1.03
N LYS A 159 13.44 25.29 1.02
CA LYS A 159 12.85 26.18 2.02
C LYS A 159 11.34 26.43 1.80
N SER A 160 10.92 26.45 0.55
CA SER A 160 9.54 26.77 0.14
C SER A 160 8.56 25.59 0.20
N LEU A 161 9.07 24.39 0.47
CA LEU A 161 8.30 23.17 0.67
C LEU A 161 9.06 22.27 1.65
N ASN A 162 8.81 22.42 2.96
CA ASN A 162 9.49 21.64 3.98
C ASN A 162 8.58 20.58 4.60
N TYR A 163 7.46 21.00 5.18
CA TYR A 163 6.38 20.13 5.64
C TYR A 163 5.11 20.48 4.85
N PHE A 164 4.40 19.46 4.37
CA PHE A 164 3.18 19.66 3.61
C PHE A 164 2.24 18.45 3.72
N ILE A 165 0.98 18.71 3.44
CA ILE A 165 -0.05 17.67 3.44
C ILE A 165 -0.58 17.52 2.03
N ILE A 166 -0.59 16.31 1.52
CA ILE A 166 -1.20 15.97 0.23
C ILE A 166 -2.70 15.87 0.44
N LYS A 167 -3.45 16.67 -0.34
CA LYS A 167 -4.90 16.64 -0.39
C LYS A 167 -5.40 15.68 -1.45
N GLU A 168 -4.83 15.77 -2.65
CA GLU A 168 -5.12 14.86 -3.75
C GLU A 168 -3.84 14.58 -4.56
N GLU A 169 -3.75 13.39 -5.12
CA GLU A 169 -2.75 13.05 -6.12
C GLU A 169 -3.44 12.91 -7.48
N HIS A 170 -3.01 13.72 -8.44
CA HIS A 170 -3.57 13.80 -9.79
C HIS A 170 -2.74 12.99 -10.80
N SER A 171 -2.36 11.76 -10.45
CA SER A 171 -1.70 10.85 -11.39
C SER A 171 -2.75 10.19 -12.28
N GLN A 172 -2.78 10.56 -13.55
CA GLN A 172 -3.74 10.06 -14.52
C GLN A 172 -3.21 8.88 -15.34
N PHE A 173 -4.14 8.02 -15.76
CA PHE A 173 -3.92 6.89 -16.66
C PHE A 173 -5.04 6.90 -17.70
N ALA A 174 -4.86 7.62 -18.79
CA ALA A 174 -5.85 7.76 -19.86
C ALA A 174 -5.78 6.53 -20.79
N MET A 175 -6.77 5.67 -20.69
CA MET A 175 -6.81 4.41 -21.44
C MET A 175 -7.04 4.65 -22.94
N ALA A 176 -6.44 3.80 -23.78
CA ALA A 176 -6.56 3.89 -25.23
C ALA A 176 -7.98 3.57 -25.74
N GLY A 177 -8.79 2.86 -24.95
CA GLY A 177 -10.15 2.46 -25.31
C GLY A 177 -10.97 1.99 -24.12
N ASP A 178 -12.17 1.53 -24.40
CA ASP A 178 -13.09 0.91 -23.43
C ASP A 178 -12.71 -0.56 -23.25
N HIS A 179 -11.70 -0.83 -22.44
CA HIS A 179 -11.10 -2.14 -22.24
C HIS A 179 -11.99 -3.06 -21.40
N ILE A 180 -11.80 -4.38 -21.54
CA ILE A 180 -12.33 -5.35 -20.58
C ILE A 180 -11.46 -5.26 -19.32
N ALA A 181 -12.10 -5.04 -18.17
CA ALA A 181 -11.44 -4.96 -16.86
C ALA A 181 -11.86 -6.14 -15.97
N TYR A 182 -10.93 -6.61 -15.16
CA TYR A 182 -11.13 -7.54 -14.06
C TYR A 182 -10.98 -6.73 -12.78
N TRP A 183 -12.08 -6.36 -12.15
CA TRP A 183 -12.09 -5.35 -11.10
C TRP A 183 -12.91 -5.73 -9.89
N ILE A 184 -12.60 -5.13 -8.77
CA ILE A 184 -13.41 -5.10 -7.56
C ILE A 184 -13.68 -3.64 -7.16
N PRO A 185 -14.76 -3.36 -6.41
CA PRO A 185 -15.04 -2.02 -5.89
C PRO A 185 -13.85 -1.41 -5.17
N GLY A 186 -13.58 -0.15 -5.42
CA GLY A 186 -12.61 0.64 -4.66
C GLY A 186 -13.14 0.90 -3.25
N ASP A 187 -12.39 0.47 -2.24
CA ASP A 187 -12.79 0.52 -0.84
C ASP A 187 -11.59 0.83 0.04
N TYR A 188 -11.77 1.67 1.07
CA TYR A 188 -10.69 2.08 1.97
C TYR A 188 -10.34 1.04 3.04
N ASP A 189 -11.18 0.00 3.21
CA ASP A 189 -11.08 -0.93 4.34
C ASP A 189 -11.05 -2.40 3.95
N THR A 190 -11.39 -2.78 2.69
CA THR A 190 -11.40 -4.17 2.25
C THR A 190 -10.98 -4.36 0.79
N GLN A 191 -10.46 -5.55 0.48
CA GLN A 191 -10.21 -6.08 -0.89
C GLN A 191 -10.87 -7.45 -1.09
N GLU A 192 -11.86 -7.80 -0.27
CA GLU A 192 -12.45 -9.14 -0.22
C GLU A 192 -13.75 -9.25 -1.04
N TYR A 193 -13.94 -8.36 -2.01
CA TYR A 193 -15.02 -8.47 -2.98
C TYR A 193 -14.75 -9.54 -4.04
N ASP A 194 -15.80 -10.13 -4.59
CA ASP A 194 -15.68 -10.96 -5.78
C ASP A 194 -15.31 -10.13 -7.01
N TYR A 195 -14.47 -10.69 -7.88
CA TYR A 195 -14.10 -10.01 -9.13
C TYR A 195 -15.26 -9.92 -10.10
N THR A 196 -15.48 -8.72 -10.62
CA THR A 196 -16.40 -8.44 -11.72
C THR A 196 -15.60 -8.29 -13.02
N ILE A 197 -16.13 -8.84 -14.11
CA ILE A 197 -15.54 -8.71 -15.45
C ILE A 197 -16.51 -7.91 -16.31
N SER A 198 -16.06 -6.76 -16.82
CA SER A 198 -16.88 -5.89 -17.65
C SER A 198 -16.03 -4.95 -18.51
N ARG A 199 -16.66 -4.22 -19.41
CA ARG A 199 -16.06 -3.02 -20.01
C ARG A 199 -15.90 -1.92 -18.97
N LEU A 200 -14.94 -1.01 -19.17
CA LEU A 200 -14.75 0.15 -18.29
C LEU A 200 -16.01 1.01 -18.20
N SER A 201 -16.71 1.21 -19.33
CA SER A 201 -17.97 1.97 -19.40
C SER A 201 -19.14 1.37 -18.61
N GLU A 202 -19.06 0.07 -18.25
CA GLU A 202 -20.11 -0.65 -17.53
C GLU A 202 -19.92 -0.60 -16.00
N ILE A 203 -18.74 -0.23 -15.51
CA ILE A 203 -18.38 -0.25 -14.08
C ILE A 203 -19.43 0.47 -13.22
N ARG A 204 -19.82 1.68 -13.62
CA ARG A 204 -20.84 2.48 -12.90
C ARG A 204 -22.16 1.73 -12.72
N GLY A 205 -22.63 1.06 -13.77
CA GLY A 205 -23.90 0.33 -13.75
C GLY A 205 -23.86 -0.93 -12.89
N LEU A 206 -22.70 -1.56 -12.79
CA LEU A 206 -22.48 -2.81 -12.07
C LEU A 206 -22.04 -2.62 -10.61
N MET A 207 -21.55 -1.42 -10.25
CA MET A 207 -20.94 -1.14 -8.94
C MET A 207 -21.82 -1.58 -7.76
N LYS A 208 -23.12 -1.28 -7.81
CA LYS A 208 -24.04 -1.61 -6.71
C LYS A 208 -24.11 -3.13 -6.44
N GLU A 209 -24.08 -3.93 -7.48
CA GLU A 209 -24.15 -5.40 -7.38
C GLU A 209 -22.79 -6.00 -7.00
N ALA A 210 -21.69 -5.34 -7.38
CA ALA A 210 -20.32 -5.76 -7.05
C ALA A 210 -19.99 -5.54 -5.56
N ILE A 211 -20.64 -4.61 -4.88
CA ILE A 211 -20.45 -4.38 -3.44
C ILE A 211 -21.22 -5.45 -2.65
N THR A 212 -20.50 -6.51 -2.25
CA THR A 212 -21.00 -7.59 -1.41
C THR A 212 -20.65 -7.36 0.07
N PRO A 213 -21.41 -7.91 1.06
CA PRO A 213 -21.12 -7.69 2.47
C PRO A 213 -19.74 -8.19 2.89
N ASN A 214 -19.02 -7.38 3.64
CA ASN A 214 -17.72 -7.66 4.24
C ASN A 214 -17.67 -7.20 5.71
N SER A 215 -16.64 -7.61 6.45
CA SER A 215 -16.49 -7.27 7.88
C SER A 215 -16.27 -5.78 8.14
N SER A 216 -15.64 -5.09 7.20
CA SER A 216 -15.49 -3.63 7.15
C SER A 216 -15.56 -3.16 5.71
N GLN A 217 -16.25 -2.06 5.46
CA GLN A 217 -16.49 -1.57 4.10
C GLN A 217 -16.59 -0.05 4.10
N THR A 218 -15.88 0.59 3.19
CA THR A 218 -15.98 2.03 2.91
C THR A 218 -15.74 2.27 1.42
N PRO A 219 -16.68 1.85 0.53
CA PRO A 219 -16.58 2.12 -0.90
C PRO A 219 -16.71 3.62 -1.15
N PHE A 220 -15.82 4.19 -1.99
CA PHE A 220 -15.69 5.64 -2.10
C PHE A 220 -16.36 6.25 -3.34
N SER A 221 -16.65 5.47 -4.38
CA SER A 221 -17.15 6.00 -5.65
C SER A 221 -17.94 4.96 -6.44
N GLN A 222 -18.82 5.42 -7.32
CA GLN A 222 -19.54 4.56 -8.27
C GLN A 222 -18.67 4.07 -9.43
N THR A 223 -17.49 4.63 -9.61
CA THR A 223 -16.52 4.25 -10.65
C THR A 223 -15.14 3.99 -10.06
N GLY A 224 -15.05 3.92 -8.73
CA GLY A 224 -13.83 3.61 -8.02
C GLY A 224 -13.52 2.12 -8.07
N VAL A 225 -12.28 1.77 -8.38
CA VAL A 225 -11.81 0.39 -8.40
C VAL A 225 -10.52 0.24 -7.61
N GLN A 226 -10.29 -0.98 -7.15
CA GLN A 226 -9.09 -1.35 -6.42
C GLN A 226 -7.90 -1.53 -7.36
N THR A 227 -6.69 -1.33 -6.85
CA THR A 227 -5.45 -1.84 -7.46
C THR A 227 -5.09 -3.21 -6.81
N ALA A 228 -4.46 -4.15 -7.51
CA ALA A 228 -3.99 -4.10 -8.89
C ALA A 228 -5.15 -4.31 -9.88
N LEU A 229 -5.32 -3.35 -10.79
CA LEU A 229 -6.36 -3.44 -11.81
C LEU A 229 -5.81 -4.12 -13.07
N MET A 230 -6.42 -5.23 -13.47
CA MET A 230 -6.07 -5.95 -14.70
C MET A 230 -7.06 -5.61 -15.80
N MET A 231 -6.54 -5.33 -17.00
CA MET A 231 -7.34 -5.03 -18.18
C MET A 231 -6.86 -5.80 -19.39
N LYS A 232 -7.77 -6.04 -20.34
CA LYS A 232 -7.48 -6.61 -21.66
C LYS A 232 -8.02 -5.70 -22.74
N THR A 233 -7.17 -5.32 -23.69
CA THR A 233 -7.55 -4.50 -24.85
C THR A 233 -8.11 -5.36 -25.98
N ASP A 234 -8.91 -4.75 -26.87
CA ASP A 234 -9.47 -5.47 -28.02
C ASP A 234 -8.39 -5.89 -29.05
N ASP A 235 -7.26 -5.21 -29.07
CA ASP A 235 -6.12 -5.50 -29.94
C ASP A 235 -5.08 -6.43 -29.30
N GLY A 236 -5.43 -7.05 -28.16
CA GLY A 236 -4.71 -8.19 -27.57
C GLY A 236 -3.59 -7.82 -26.58
N LEU A 237 -3.59 -6.60 -26.01
CA LEU A 237 -2.72 -6.28 -24.90
C LEU A 237 -3.39 -6.61 -23.57
N TYR A 238 -2.56 -6.92 -22.57
CA TYR A 238 -2.90 -7.01 -21.16
C TYR A 238 -2.18 -5.89 -20.42
N ILE A 239 -2.92 -5.17 -19.58
CA ILE A 239 -2.43 -4.00 -18.85
C ILE A 239 -2.75 -4.18 -17.37
N ASN A 240 -1.78 -3.92 -16.50
CA ASN A 240 -2.00 -3.91 -15.05
C ASN A 240 -1.57 -2.55 -14.49
N LEU A 241 -2.46 -1.93 -13.73
CA LEU A 241 -2.19 -0.68 -12.99
C LEU A 241 -2.08 -1.00 -11.52
N HIS A 242 -0.96 -0.61 -10.90
CA HIS A 242 -0.70 -0.86 -9.50
C HIS A 242 0.30 0.14 -8.92
N GLU A 243 0.81 -0.15 -7.72
CA GLU A 243 1.84 0.61 -7.03
C GLU A 243 2.92 -0.31 -6.46
N ALA A 244 4.07 0.26 -6.12
CA ALA A 244 5.16 -0.45 -5.47
C ALA A 244 5.85 0.43 -4.42
N ALA A 245 6.52 -0.20 -3.46
CA ALA A 245 7.21 0.48 -2.36
C ALA A 245 6.28 1.43 -1.58
N LEU A 246 5.13 0.92 -1.16
CA LEU A 246 4.16 1.65 -0.34
C LEU A 246 4.70 1.84 1.08
N ILE A 247 5.48 2.89 1.26
CA ILE A 247 6.15 3.23 2.52
C ILE A 247 5.84 4.68 2.87
N ASP A 248 5.36 4.92 4.09
CA ASP A 248 5.00 6.24 4.62
C ASP A 248 4.07 7.05 3.70
N TYR A 249 3.05 6.38 3.18
CA TYR A 249 2.08 6.95 2.25
C TYR A 249 0.76 6.17 2.27
N SER A 250 -0.32 6.76 1.77
CA SER A 250 -1.61 6.08 1.61
C SER A 250 -1.64 5.18 0.37
N CYS A 251 -2.38 4.07 0.44
CA CYS A 251 -2.63 3.22 -0.72
C CYS A 251 -3.34 3.98 -1.84
N MET A 252 -2.97 3.64 -3.08
CA MET A 252 -3.62 4.12 -4.28
C MET A 252 -4.76 3.19 -4.70
N HIS A 253 -5.93 3.77 -4.85
CA HIS A 253 -7.05 3.25 -5.63
C HIS A 253 -7.12 4.04 -6.94
N LEU A 254 -8.06 3.68 -7.80
CA LEU A 254 -8.30 4.36 -9.06
C LEU A 254 -9.76 4.79 -9.16
N ASN A 255 -10.01 6.03 -9.58
CA ASN A 255 -11.35 6.52 -9.89
C ASN A 255 -11.45 6.79 -11.39
N LEU A 256 -12.47 6.24 -12.04
CA LEU A 256 -12.65 6.31 -13.48
C LEU A 256 -13.55 7.47 -13.89
N ASP A 257 -13.04 8.36 -14.74
CA ASP A 257 -13.88 9.15 -15.64
C ASP A 257 -14.35 8.23 -16.78
N ASP A 258 -15.55 7.68 -16.62
CA ASP A 258 -16.14 6.69 -17.54
C ASP A 258 -16.62 7.28 -18.88
N LYS A 259 -16.55 8.60 -19.06
CA LYS A 259 -16.82 9.28 -20.34
C LYS A 259 -15.57 9.39 -21.19
N ASN A 260 -14.45 9.66 -20.58
CA ASN A 260 -13.16 9.88 -21.25
C ASN A 260 -12.22 8.67 -21.16
N MET A 261 -12.59 7.64 -20.41
CA MET A 261 -11.77 6.45 -20.09
C MET A 261 -10.43 6.84 -19.45
N VAL A 262 -10.49 7.71 -18.45
CA VAL A 262 -9.32 8.18 -17.71
C VAL A 262 -9.44 7.74 -16.25
N PHE A 263 -8.51 6.92 -15.80
CA PHE A 263 -8.31 6.70 -14.37
C PHE A 263 -7.48 7.82 -13.78
N GLU A 264 -7.83 8.24 -12.58
CA GLU A 264 -7.02 9.09 -11.72
C GLU A 264 -6.77 8.39 -10.40
N SER A 265 -5.56 8.54 -9.88
CA SER A 265 -5.22 8.02 -8.56
C SER A 265 -6.17 8.57 -7.49
N TRP A 266 -6.58 7.70 -6.59
CA TRP A 266 -7.48 8.03 -5.50
C TRP A 266 -6.93 7.45 -4.20
N LEU A 267 -6.35 8.31 -3.38
CA LEU A 267 -5.67 7.89 -2.17
C LEU A 267 -6.66 7.69 -1.02
N THR A 268 -6.38 6.73 -0.14
CA THR A 268 -7.13 6.53 1.09
C THR A 268 -6.91 7.74 2.02
N PRO A 269 -7.98 8.41 2.50
CA PRO A 269 -7.87 9.52 3.42
C PRO A 269 -7.64 9.05 4.87
N ASP A 270 -7.16 9.97 5.71
CA ASP A 270 -7.26 9.85 7.15
C ASP A 270 -8.63 10.37 7.68
N ALA A 271 -8.79 10.38 9.00
CA ALA A 271 -10.01 10.87 9.68
C ALA A 271 -10.36 12.35 9.38
N LYS A 272 -9.44 13.15 8.84
CA LYS A 272 -9.62 14.54 8.44
C LYS A 272 -9.79 14.72 6.94
N GLY A 273 -9.70 13.64 6.18
CA GLY A 273 -9.71 13.65 4.72
C GLY A 273 -8.37 14.02 4.10
N ASP A 274 -7.27 13.95 4.82
CA ASP A 274 -5.93 14.18 4.33
C ASP A 274 -5.33 12.87 3.81
N LYS A 275 -4.51 12.94 2.75
CA LYS A 275 -4.05 11.74 2.03
C LYS A 275 -2.60 11.37 2.33
N GLY A 276 -1.78 12.33 2.76
CA GLY A 276 -0.39 12.07 3.10
C GLY A 276 0.26 13.26 3.81
N TYR A 277 0.97 12.97 4.88
CA TYR A 277 1.77 13.93 5.65
C TYR A 277 3.22 13.74 5.26
N MET A 278 3.80 14.75 4.62
CA MET A 278 5.11 14.67 4.00
C MET A 278 6.07 15.69 4.56
N GLN A 279 7.35 15.33 4.58
CA GLN A 279 8.44 16.23 4.96
C GLN A 279 9.61 16.03 4.00
N THR A 280 10.18 17.11 3.48
CA THR A 280 11.33 17.02 2.57
C THR A 280 12.64 16.76 3.32
N PRO A 281 13.58 15.96 2.76
CA PRO A 281 13.45 15.23 1.49
C PRO A 281 12.60 13.96 1.64
N SER A 282 11.75 13.69 0.65
CA SER A 282 10.89 12.50 0.63
C SER A 282 10.47 12.13 -0.79
N HIS A 283 9.71 11.07 -0.93
CA HIS A 283 9.14 10.64 -2.20
C HIS A 283 7.82 9.88 -1.99
N THR A 284 7.00 9.78 -3.03
CA THR A 284 5.82 8.92 -3.04
C THR A 284 6.22 7.46 -3.34
N PRO A 285 5.33 6.49 -3.14
CA PRO A 285 5.42 5.18 -3.76
C PRO A 285 5.52 5.29 -5.29
N TRP A 286 5.92 4.20 -5.92
CA TRP A 286 5.90 4.09 -7.38
C TRP A 286 4.49 3.78 -7.86
N ARG A 287 4.07 4.45 -8.94
CA ARG A 287 2.90 4.09 -9.73
C ARG A 287 3.38 3.23 -10.88
N THR A 288 2.73 2.08 -11.10
CA THR A 288 3.20 1.09 -12.08
C THR A 288 2.18 0.83 -13.17
N VAL A 289 2.68 0.66 -14.40
CA VAL A 289 1.93 0.20 -15.57
C VAL A 289 2.68 -0.97 -16.15
N ILE A 290 2.18 -2.19 -15.95
CA ILE A 290 2.73 -3.41 -16.55
C ILE A 290 1.93 -3.71 -17.79
N VAL A 291 2.60 -4.06 -18.90
CA VAL A 291 1.94 -4.34 -20.19
C VAL A 291 2.62 -5.47 -20.94
N SER A 292 1.82 -6.34 -21.54
CA SER A 292 2.29 -7.41 -22.41
C SER A 292 1.21 -7.82 -23.41
N ASP A 293 1.62 -8.48 -24.49
CA ASP A 293 0.75 -9.20 -25.42
C ASP A 293 0.48 -10.66 -24.99
N ASP A 294 0.97 -11.05 -23.79
CA ASP A 294 0.72 -12.35 -23.16
C ASP A 294 0.38 -12.13 -21.66
N ALA A 295 -0.80 -12.60 -21.24
CA ALA A 295 -1.28 -12.49 -19.86
C ALA A 295 -0.31 -13.11 -18.83
N ARG A 296 0.41 -14.17 -19.19
CA ARG A 296 1.37 -14.86 -18.32
C ARG A 296 2.52 -13.95 -17.92
N ASN A 297 2.92 -13.04 -18.80
CA ASN A 297 3.99 -12.09 -18.53
C ASN A 297 3.61 -11.04 -17.48
N ILE A 298 2.31 -10.76 -17.30
CA ILE A 298 1.84 -9.88 -16.20
C ILE A 298 2.13 -10.54 -14.85
N LEU A 299 1.83 -11.84 -14.70
CA LEU A 299 2.16 -12.59 -13.47
C LEU A 299 3.67 -12.77 -13.27
N ALA A 300 4.41 -12.93 -14.37
CA ALA A 300 5.85 -13.12 -14.35
C ALA A 300 6.64 -11.82 -14.11
N SER A 301 5.99 -10.65 -14.17
CA SER A 301 6.66 -9.36 -13.96
C SER A 301 7.29 -9.27 -12.57
N ARG A 302 8.48 -8.70 -12.51
CA ARG A 302 9.21 -8.43 -11.25
C ARG A 302 9.38 -6.94 -10.99
N ILE A 303 8.63 -6.09 -11.71
CA ILE A 303 8.69 -4.63 -11.56
C ILE A 303 8.41 -4.22 -10.12
N THR A 304 7.39 -4.79 -9.49
CA THR A 304 7.05 -4.47 -8.09
C THR A 304 8.22 -4.76 -7.15
N LEU A 305 8.91 -5.89 -7.31
CA LEU A 305 10.08 -6.23 -6.51
C LEU A 305 11.28 -5.32 -6.83
N ASN A 306 11.52 -5.05 -8.12
CA ASN A 306 12.64 -4.22 -8.58
C ASN A 306 12.51 -2.72 -8.22
N LEU A 307 11.31 -2.25 -7.91
CA LEU A 307 11.03 -0.88 -7.47
C LEU A 307 11.09 -0.70 -5.95
N ASN A 308 11.16 -1.80 -5.19
CA ASN A 308 11.39 -1.75 -3.75
C ASN A 308 12.89 -1.63 -3.43
N GLU A 309 13.19 -1.03 -2.28
CA GLU A 309 14.55 -0.95 -1.77
C GLU A 309 15.07 -2.35 -1.36
N PRO A 310 16.39 -2.57 -1.43
CA PRO A 310 16.99 -3.82 -0.96
C PRO A 310 16.67 -4.11 0.51
N CYS A 311 16.63 -5.40 0.88
CA CYS A 311 16.47 -5.83 2.26
C CYS A 311 17.59 -5.25 3.15
N LYS A 312 17.18 -4.58 4.25
CA LYS A 312 18.12 -3.97 5.21
C LYS A 312 18.37 -4.84 6.44
N ILE A 313 17.64 -5.92 6.61
CA ILE A 313 17.78 -6.84 7.75
C ILE A 313 18.99 -7.74 7.47
N ALA A 314 19.98 -7.66 8.35
CA ALA A 314 21.17 -8.48 8.23
C ALA A 314 20.84 -9.97 8.30
N ASP A 315 21.47 -10.77 7.44
CA ASP A 315 21.35 -12.23 7.41
C ASP A 315 19.90 -12.77 7.34
N ALA A 316 18.95 -11.96 6.85
CA ALA A 316 17.52 -12.33 6.77
C ALA A 316 17.32 -13.71 6.12
N ALA A 317 18.03 -14.03 5.04
CA ALA A 317 17.96 -15.32 4.36
C ALA A 317 18.39 -16.52 5.23
N SER A 318 19.16 -16.29 6.31
CA SER A 318 19.61 -17.36 7.20
C SER A 318 18.52 -17.85 8.15
N TRP A 319 17.59 -16.98 8.58
CA TRP A 319 16.58 -17.27 9.59
C TRP A 319 15.15 -17.12 9.11
N VAL A 320 14.82 -16.22 8.16
CA VAL A 320 13.50 -16.16 7.53
C VAL A 320 13.34 -17.37 6.60
N LYS A 321 12.38 -18.21 6.91
CA LYS A 321 12.08 -19.42 6.11
C LYS A 321 10.59 -19.44 5.76
N PRO A 322 10.22 -19.67 4.50
CA PRO A 322 8.84 -19.96 4.11
C PRO A 322 8.33 -21.19 4.87
N VAL A 323 7.10 -21.13 5.36
CA VAL A 323 6.47 -22.22 6.09
C VAL A 323 5.09 -22.54 5.51
N LYS A 324 4.74 -23.83 5.48
CA LYS A 324 3.39 -24.31 5.23
C LYS A 324 2.73 -24.52 6.59
N TYR A 325 1.60 -23.88 6.84
CA TYR A 325 0.90 -24.05 8.10
C TYR A 325 -0.58 -24.40 7.90
N ILE A 326 -1.18 -25.01 8.92
CA ILE A 326 -2.61 -25.22 9.02
C ILE A 326 -3.15 -24.48 10.25
N GLY A 327 -4.36 -23.90 10.14
CA GLY A 327 -4.98 -23.11 11.21
C GLY A 327 -6.19 -23.77 11.82
N VAL A 328 -6.33 -23.68 13.14
CA VAL A 328 -7.53 -24.10 13.87
C VAL A 328 -8.77 -23.29 13.42
N TRP A 329 -8.58 -22.12 12.81
CA TRP A 329 -9.60 -21.29 12.18
C TRP A 329 -10.65 -22.06 11.35
N TRP A 330 -10.26 -23.18 10.73
CA TRP A 330 -11.17 -24.03 9.95
C TRP A 330 -12.36 -24.57 10.75
N ASP A 331 -12.20 -24.85 12.05
CA ASP A 331 -13.30 -25.30 12.90
C ASP A 331 -14.34 -24.19 13.09
N MET A 332 -13.89 -22.94 13.26
CA MET A 332 -14.75 -21.81 13.52
C MET A 332 -15.49 -21.35 12.26
N ILE A 333 -14.76 -21.17 11.15
CA ILE A 333 -15.40 -20.69 9.90
C ILE A 333 -16.37 -21.69 9.30
N THR A 334 -16.19 -22.98 9.58
CA THR A 334 -17.15 -24.03 9.16
C THR A 334 -18.29 -24.24 10.17
N GLY A 335 -18.35 -23.45 11.24
CA GLY A 335 -19.39 -23.53 12.28
C GLY A 335 -19.30 -24.75 13.20
N LYS A 336 -18.16 -25.46 13.19
CA LYS A 336 -17.95 -26.64 14.06
C LYS A 336 -17.47 -26.27 15.46
N GLY A 337 -16.95 -25.05 15.63
CA GLY A 337 -16.40 -24.55 16.87
C GLY A 337 -16.59 -23.05 17.06
N SER A 338 -16.09 -22.53 18.17
CA SER A 338 -16.11 -21.11 18.51
C SER A 338 -14.70 -20.59 18.83
N TRP A 339 -14.50 -19.27 18.59
CA TRP A 339 -13.33 -18.55 19.12
C TRP A 339 -13.46 -18.31 20.62
N ALA A 340 -14.70 -18.05 21.10
CA ALA A 340 -15.00 -17.78 22.48
C ALA A 340 -14.97 -19.06 23.33
N TYR A 341 -14.49 -18.94 24.57
CA TYR A 341 -14.44 -20.02 25.56
C TYR A 341 -15.81 -20.24 26.21
N THR A 342 -16.58 -19.18 26.43
CA THR A 342 -17.84 -19.23 27.16
C THR A 342 -18.95 -18.45 26.46
N ASP A 343 -20.22 -18.85 26.70
CA ASP A 343 -21.39 -18.11 26.22
C ASP A 343 -22.02 -17.26 27.37
N GLU A 344 -21.41 -17.22 28.56
CA GLU A 344 -21.95 -16.53 29.75
C GLU A 344 -21.59 -15.05 29.79
N LEU A 345 -20.62 -14.60 29.01
CA LEU A 345 -20.13 -13.22 29.00
C LEU A 345 -20.67 -12.44 27.79
N THR A 346 -21.26 -11.28 28.07
CA THR A 346 -21.68 -10.31 27.04
C THR A 346 -20.70 -9.14 26.91
N SER A 347 -19.76 -9.02 27.85
CA SER A 347 -18.70 -8.03 27.84
C SER A 347 -17.49 -8.54 28.62
N VAL A 348 -16.31 -8.27 28.08
CA VAL A 348 -15.02 -8.65 28.68
C VAL A 348 -14.25 -7.40 29.08
N LYS A 349 -13.69 -7.43 30.30
CA LYS A 349 -12.74 -6.43 30.77
C LYS A 349 -11.40 -7.08 31.06
N LEU A 350 -10.40 -6.74 30.27
CA LEU A 350 -9.07 -7.30 30.44
C LEU A 350 -8.51 -7.08 31.85
N GLY A 351 -8.00 -8.15 32.47
CA GLY A 351 -7.47 -8.15 33.82
C GLY A 351 -8.51 -8.07 34.96
N GLU A 352 -9.81 -7.96 34.65
CA GLU A 352 -10.90 -7.95 35.63
C GLU A 352 -11.84 -9.16 35.48
N THR A 353 -12.06 -9.62 34.24
CA THR A 353 -12.92 -10.77 33.95
C THR A 353 -12.23 -12.05 34.43
N ASP A 354 -12.91 -12.83 35.31
CA ASP A 354 -12.40 -14.03 35.88
C ASP A 354 -13.01 -15.26 35.19
N TYR A 355 -12.32 -15.79 34.20
CA TYR A 355 -12.74 -16.95 33.43
C TYR A 355 -12.84 -18.25 34.26
N SER A 356 -12.17 -18.32 35.41
CA SER A 356 -12.30 -19.49 36.32
C SER A 356 -13.71 -19.66 36.92
N LYS A 357 -14.53 -18.57 36.89
CA LYS A 357 -15.91 -18.55 37.37
C LYS A 357 -16.96 -18.78 36.25
N THR A 358 -16.52 -18.94 35.02
CA THR A 358 -17.38 -19.15 33.86
C THR A 358 -17.38 -20.63 33.46
N LYS A 359 -18.44 -21.08 32.80
CA LYS A 359 -18.53 -22.42 32.24
C LYS A 359 -18.05 -22.40 30.79
N PRO A 360 -17.19 -23.34 30.40
CA PRO A 360 -16.84 -23.50 28.99
C PRO A 360 -18.10 -23.87 28.20
N ASN A 361 -18.21 -23.30 26.98
CA ASN A 361 -19.36 -23.57 26.11
C ASN A 361 -19.29 -24.94 25.41
N GLY A 362 -18.19 -25.68 25.59
CA GLY A 362 -17.96 -26.99 24.99
C GLY A 362 -17.71 -26.97 23.46
N LYS A 363 -17.60 -25.79 22.87
CA LYS A 363 -17.34 -25.60 21.43
C LYS A 363 -16.04 -24.85 21.14
N HIS A 364 -15.34 -24.39 22.18
CA HIS A 364 -14.09 -23.66 22.04
C HIS A 364 -13.04 -24.52 21.31
N SER A 365 -12.62 -24.10 20.12
CA SER A 365 -11.74 -24.89 19.26
C SER A 365 -10.26 -24.75 19.59
N ALA A 366 -9.85 -23.64 20.21
CA ALA A 366 -8.46 -23.43 20.62
C ALA A 366 -8.09 -24.13 21.93
N ASN A 367 -8.75 -25.25 22.28
CA ASN A 367 -8.39 -26.05 23.46
C ASN A 367 -7.20 -26.97 23.18
N THR A 368 -6.44 -27.28 24.22
CA THR A 368 -5.22 -28.09 24.16
C THR A 368 -5.41 -29.43 23.43
N ALA A 369 -6.52 -30.13 23.67
CA ALA A 369 -6.77 -31.44 23.06
C ALA A 369 -6.99 -31.34 21.55
N ASN A 370 -7.79 -30.37 21.10
CA ASN A 370 -8.04 -30.15 19.69
C ASN A 370 -6.78 -29.63 18.95
N VAL A 371 -6.02 -28.75 19.57
CA VAL A 371 -4.75 -28.24 18.98
C VAL A 371 -3.75 -29.40 18.78
N LYS A 372 -3.66 -30.37 19.71
CA LYS A 372 -2.84 -31.56 19.51
C LYS A 372 -3.29 -32.38 18.29
N ARG A 373 -4.60 -32.51 18.02
CA ARG A 373 -5.10 -33.14 16.78
C ARG A 373 -4.61 -32.41 15.52
N TYR A 374 -4.62 -31.07 15.50
CA TYR A 374 -4.09 -30.28 14.38
C TYR A 374 -2.57 -30.48 14.25
N ILE A 375 -1.83 -30.58 15.36
CA ILE A 375 -0.39 -30.86 15.33
C ILE A 375 -0.13 -32.26 14.73
N ASP A 376 -0.89 -33.27 15.12
CA ASP A 376 -0.76 -34.62 14.55
C ASP A 376 -1.08 -34.66 13.07
N PHE A 377 -2.12 -33.93 12.64
CA PHE A 377 -2.47 -33.78 11.24
C PHE A 377 -1.35 -33.06 10.48
N ALA A 378 -0.82 -31.96 10.99
CA ALA A 378 0.27 -31.23 10.40
C ALA A 378 1.51 -32.11 10.18
N ALA A 379 1.90 -32.86 11.20
CA ALA A 379 3.04 -33.78 11.12
C ALA A 379 2.83 -34.91 10.10
N ALA A 380 1.63 -35.47 10.04
CA ALA A 380 1.30 -36.54 9.09
C ALA A 380 1.22 -36.07 7.62
N ASN A 381 0.95 -34.79 7.38
CA ASN A 381 0.68 -34.24 6.04
C ASN A 381 1.74 -33.25 5.55
N GLY A 382 2.90 -33.16 6.20
CA GLY A 382 4.03 -32.36 5.71
C GLY A 382 3.84 -30.86 5.84
N PHE A 383 3.08 -30.41 6.84
CA PHE A 383 3.05 -29.00 7.26
C PHE A 383 4.21 -28.71 8.22
N ASP A 384 4.67 -27.46 8.24
CA ASP A 384 5.76 -27.02 9.09
C ASP A 384 5.26 -26.44 10.42
N ALA A 385 4.03 -25.91 10.43
CA ALA A 385 3.49 -25.20 11.59
C ALA A 385 1.97 -25.34 11.75
N VAL A 386 1.50 -25.00 12.96
CA VAL A 386 0.08 -24.85 13.30
C VAL A 386 -0.15 -23.44 13.86
N LEU A 387 -1.15 -22.74 13.31
CA LEU A 387 -1.67 -21.46 13.78
C LEU A 387 -2.92 -21.69 14.62
N VAL A 388 -3.01 -21.06 15.78
CA VAL A 388 -4.18 -21.16 16.67
C VAL A 388 -4.79 -19.77 16.88
N GLU A 389 -5.95 -19.55 16.29
CA GLU A 389 -6.81 -18.41 16.60
C GLU A 389 -7.72 -18.74 17.77
N GLY A 390 -8.11 -17.77 18.58
CA GLY A 390 -8.99 -17.98 19.72
C GLY A 390 -8.28 -18.50 20.99
N TRP A 391 -6.95 -18.45 21.04
CA TRP A 391 -6.17 -19.01 22.14
C TRP A 391 -6.21 -18.19 23.44
N ASN A 392 -6.38 -16.85 23.32
CA ASN A 392 -6.30 -15.86 24.39
C ASN A 392 -7.67 -15.27 24.75
N GLU A 393 -7.79 -14.70 25.93
CA GLU A 393 -9.01 -14.08 26.44
C GLU A 393 -9.47 -12.89 25.60
N GLY A 394 -10.81 -12.73 25.44
CA GLY A 394 -11.44 -11.56 24.81
C GLY A 394 -12.39 -11.84 23.65
N TRP A 395 -12.47 -13.07 23.16
CA TRP A 395 -13.25 -13.42 21.97
C TRP A 395 -14.77 -13.47 22.17
N GLU A 396 -15.26 -13.34 23.39
CA GLU A 396 -16.70 -13.23 23.68
C GLU A 396 -17.30 -11.90 23.23
N ASP A 397 -16.46 -10.86 23.14
CA ASP A 397 -16.92 -9.47 23.01
C ASP A 397 -16.05 -8.67 22.02
N TRP A 398 -15.55 -9.32 20.96
CA TRP A 398 -14.56 -8.71 20.05
C TRP A 398 -15.17 -8.14 18.77
N PHE A 399 -16.07 -8.90 18.15
CA PHE A 399 -16.54 -8.59 16.80
C PHE A 399 -17.69 -7.55 16.81
N GLY A 400 -17.58 -6.55 15.93
CA GLY A 400 -18.65 -5.55 15.71
C GLY A 400 -18.80 -4.49 16.80
N ASN A 401 -18.07 -4.57 17.91
CA ASN A 401 -18.20 -3.65 19.04
C ASN A 401 -17.32 -2.41 18.94
N SER A 402 -16.39 -2.36 17.98
CA SER A 402 -15.40 -1.27 17.82
C SER A 402 -14.74 -0.86 19.14
N LYS A 403 -14.36 -1.86 19.92
CA LYS A 403 -13.91 -1.72 21.30
C LYS A 403 -12.40 -1.59 21.35
N ASP A 404 -11.92 -0.57 22.08
CA ASP A 404 -10.50 -0.49 22.45
C ASP A 404 -10.20 -1.52 23.57
N TYR A 405 -8.97 -2.02 23.69
CA TYR A 405 -8.55 -2.97 24.71
C TYR A 405 -9.31 -4.32 24.71
N VAL A 406 -9.47 -4.93 23.55
CA VAL A 406 -10.14 -6.24 23.42
C VAL A 406 -9.25 -7.38 23.88
N PHE A 407 -7.97 -7.39 23.49
CA PHE A 407 -7.01 -8.46 23.74
C PHE A 407 -5.78 -7.96 24.48
N ASP A 408 -5.18 -8.80 25.34
CA ASP A 408 -3.93 -8.50 26.04
C ASP A 408 -2.69 -9.19 25.46
N PHE A 409 -2.90 -10.18 24.58
CA PHE A 409 -1.88 -10.96 23.85
C PHE A 409 -0.95 -11.83 24.71
N VAL A 410 -1.25 -12.04 25.99
CA VAL A 410 -0.40 -12.83 26.90
C VAL A 410 -1.19 -13.78 27.80
N THR A 411 -2.53 -13.67 27.87
CA THR A 411 -3.37 -14.45 28.76
C THR A 411 -4.16 -15.52 27.97
N PRO A 412 -3.75 -16.81 28.04
CA PRO A 412 -4.49 -17.88 27.37
C PRO A 412 -5.79 -18.19 28.11
N TYR A 413 -6.76 -18.73 27.39
CA TYR A 413 -7.95 -19.32 28.01
C TYR A 413 -7.59 -20.50 28.93
N PRO A 414 -8.45 -20.85 29.92
CA PRO A 414 -8.16 -21.90 30.90
C PRO A 414 -7.90 -23.28 30.30
N ASP A 415 -8.43 -23.58 29.12
CA ASP A 415 -8.29 -24.86 28.42
C ASP A 415 -7.15 -24.88 27.37
N PHE A 416 -6.38 -23.79 27.26
CA PHE A 416 -5.24 -23.66 26.35
C PHE A 416 -3.91 -23.68 27.12
N ASP A 417 -3.26 -24.81 27.20
CA ASP A 417 -1.95 -24.97 27.85
C ASP A 417 -0.82 -24.66 26.84
N VAL A 418 -0.33 -23.42 26.84
CA VAL A 418 0.72 -22.93 25.95
C VAL A 418 1.98 -23.80 26.01
N LYS A 419 2.43 -24.15 27.21
CA LYS A 419 3.68 -24.90 27.42
C LYS A 419 3.56 -26.33 26.95
N GLU A 420 2.45 -27.01 27.28
CA GLU A 420 2.18 -28.37 26.85
C GLU A 420 2.02 -28.48 25.35
N ILE A 421 1.33 -27.51 24.73
CA ILE A 421 1.16 -27.42 23.25
C ILE A 421 2.52 -27.27 22.58
N HIS A 422 3.35 -26.32 23.02
CA HIS A 422 4.70 -26.13 22.49
C HIS A 422 5.54 -27.42 22.63
N ARG A 423 5.57 -28.04 23.82
CA ARG A 423 6.29 -29.28 24.06
C ARG A 423 5.83 -30.39 23.11
N TYR A 424 4.51 -30.55 22.95
CA TYR A 424 3.92 -31.56 22.09
C TYR A 424 4.27 -31.35 20.63
N ALA A 425 4.11 -30.10 20.12
CA ALA A 425 4.45 -29.73 18.76
C ALA A 425 5.94 -30.00 18.46
N ALA A 426 6.83 -29.59 19.37
CA ALA A 426 8.27 -29.83 19.25
C ALA A 426 8.60 -31.32 19.16
N SER A 427 7.89 -32.19 19.93
CA SER A 427 8.08 -33.65 19.88
C SER A 427 7.69 -34.28 18.54
N LYS A 428 6.88 -33.56 17.73
CA LYS A 428 6.44 -33.96 16.38
C LYS A 428 7.21 -33.25 15.28
N GLY A 429 8.14 -32.36 15.61
CA GLY A 429 8.85 -31.51 14.63
C GLY A 429 8.01 -30.37 14.04
N ILE A 430 6.90 -30.04 14.68
CA ILE A 430 5.97 -28.96 14.24
C ILE A 430 6.24 -27.69 15.05
N LYS A 431 6.23 -26.53 14.38
CA LYS A 431 6.31 -25.22 15.01
C LYS A 431 4.92 -24.70 15.35
N MET A 432 4.83 -23.93 16.42
CA MET A 432 3.62 -23.16 16.72
C MET A 432 3.76 -21.74 16.18
N MET A 433 2.75 -21.28 15.46
CA MET A 433 2.64 -19.93 14.96
C MET A 433 1.68 -19.13 15.84
N MET A 434 2.11 -17.98 16.33
CA MET A 434 1.31 -17.09 17.16
C MET A 434 0.25 -16.37 16.34
N HIS A 435 -0.92 -16.13 16.95
CA HIS A 435 -1.97 -15.29 16.41
C HIS A 435 -2.23 -14.10 17.34
N HIS A 436 -2.13 -12.89 16.79
CA HIS A 436 -2.51 -11.65 17.46
C HIS A 436 -3.69 -11.02 16.71
N GLU A 437 -4.93 -11.39 17.05
CA GLU A 437 -6.10 -10.62 16.59
C GLU A 437 -6.16 -9.31 17.37
N THR A 438 -6.30 -8.22 16.65
CA THR A 438 -6.37 -6.88 17.27
C THR A 438 -7.79 -6.33 17.35
N SER A 439 -8.76 -6.93 16.63
CA SER A 439 -10.11 -6.37 16.39
C SER A 439 -10.01 -4.92 15.87
N ALA A 440 -9.00 -4.69 15.02
CA ALA A 440 -8.64 -3.38 14.47
C ALA A 440 -8.31 -2.29 15.52
N SER A 441 -8.15 -2.65 16.80
CA SER A 441 -7.68 -1.73 17.84
C SER A 441 -6.16 -1.62 17.83
N VAL A 442 -5.64 -0.84 16.91
CA VAL A 442 -4.22 -0.67 16.66
C VAL A 442 -3.49 -0.08 17.87
N ARG A 443 -4.09 0.92 18.53
CA ARG A 443 -3.50 1.53 19.74
C ARG A 443 -3.33 0.51 20.87
N ASN A 444 -4.28 -0.40 21.04
CA ASN A 444 -4.17 -1.46 22.04
C ASN A 444 -3.02 -2.41 21.70
N TYR A 445 -2.91 -2.79 20.43
CA TYR A 445 -1.83 -3.68 19.98
C TYR A 445 -0.45 -3.04 20.16
N GLU A 446 -0.25 -1.80 19.71
CA GLU A 446 1.02 -1.09 19.88
C GLU A 446 1.46 -0.94 21.34
N ARG A 447 0.53 -0.70 22.25
CA ARG A 447 0.82 -0.62 23.69
C ARG A 447 1.28 -1.95 24.29
N HIS A 448 0.87 -3.05 23.69
CA HIS A 448 1.12 -4.40 24.21
C HIS A 448 2.19 -5.18 23.43
N MET A 449 2.67 -4.66 22.30
CA MET A 449 3.58 -5.36 21.39
C MET A 449 4.82 -5.93 22.08
N ASP A 450 5.50 -5.14 22.91
CA ASP A 450 6.73 -5.57 23.56
C ASP A 450 6.49 -6.80 24.44
N LYS A 451 5.46 -6.78 25.29
CA LYS A 451 5.15 -7.94 26.12
C LYS A 451 4.55 -9.11 25.33
N ALA A 452 3.83 -8.83 24.24
CA ALA A 452 3.28 -9.86 23.37
C ALA A 452 4.39 -10.64 22.65
N TYR A 453 5.39 -9.96 22.12
CA TYR A 453 6.54 -10.61 21.50
C TYR A 453 7.47 -11.28 22.53
N GLN A 454 7.64 -10.69 23.73
CA GLN A 454 8.35 -11.38 24.81
C GLN A 454 7.66 -12.66 25.20
N PHE A 455 6.31 -12.67 25.30
CA PHE A 455 5.54 -13.88 25.56
C PHE A 455 5.75 -14.96 24.48
N MET A 456 5.85 -14.55 23.20
CA MET A 456 6.20 -15.48 22.12
C MET A 456 7.56 -16.12 22.33
N VAL A 457 8.59 -15.33 22.61
CA VAL A 457 9.96 -15.79 22.85
C VAL A 457 10.00 -16.76 24.03
N ASP A 458 9.36 -16.40 25.14
CA ASP A 458 9.33 -17.19 26.38
C ASP A 458 8.62 -18.56 26.22
N ASN A 459 7.73 -18.66 25.21
CA ASN A 459 6.96 -19.86 24.92
C ASN A 459 7.34 -20.54 23.59
N GLY A 460 8.48 -20.16 22.98
CA GLY A 460 9.07 -20.83 21.83
C GLY A 460 8.37 -20.61 20.49
N TYR A 461 7.58 -19.55 20.36
CA TYR A 461 7.01 -19.12 19.08
C TYR A 461 8.05 -18.35 18.26
N THR A 462 8.14 -18.65 16.96
CA THR A 462 9.12 -18.05 16.04
C THR A 462 8.50 -17.28 14.88
N SER A 463 7.18 -17.26 14.81
CA SER A 463 6.43 -16.55 13.78
C SER A 463 5.08 -16.10 14.31
N VAL A 464 4.52 -15.04 13.73
CA VAL A 464 3.26 -14.44 14.15
C VAL A 464 2.42 -14.05 12.94
N LYS A 465 1.10 -14.23 13.06
CA LYS A 465 0.08 -13.63 12.20
C LYS A 465 -0.69 -12.60 13.03
N SER A 466 -0.67 -11.34 12.61
CA SER A 466 -1.53 -10.30 13.19
C SER A 466 -2.82 -10.14 12.36
N GLY A 467 -3.96 -10.07 13.05
CA GLY A 467 -5.29 -9.86 12.47
C GLY A 467 -5.85 -8.47 12.79
N TYR A 468 -6.67 -7.95 11.89
CA TYR A 468 -7.25 -6.59 11.99
C TYR A 468 -8.69 -6.58 11.53
N VAL A 469 -9.52 -7.44 12.10
CA VAL A 469 -10.93 -7.57 11.71
C VAL A 469 -11.77 -6.40 12.26
N GLY A 470 -12.53 -5.75 11.38
CA GLY A 470 -13.41 -4.65 11.73
C GLY A 470 -12.87 -3.27 11.36
N ASN A 471 -13.59 -2.24 11.77
CA ASN A 471 -13.20 -0.85 11.52
C ASN A 471 -12.03 -0.44 12.40
N ILE A 472 -11.09 0.31 11.84
CA ILE A 472 -9.90 0.77 12.57
C ILE A 472 -10.28 1.61 13.80
N ILE A 473 -9.57 1.37 14.89
CA ILE A 473 -9.58 2.19 16.10
C ILE A 473 -8.18 2.82 16.25
N PRO A 474 -8.07 4.17 16.19
CA PRO A 474 -9.10 5.21 16.37
C PRO A 474 -10.03 5.36 15.17
N ARG A 475 -11.30 5.70 15.46
CA ARG A 475 -12.34 5.87 14.43
C ARG A 475 -11.98 6.97 13.43
N GLY A 476 -12.34 6.73 12.16
CA GLY A 476 -12.07 7.60 11.02
C GLY A 476 -10.79 7.30 10.30
N GLU A 477 -9.89 6.49 10.88
CA GLU A 477 -8.77 5.91 10.15
C GLU A 477 -9.25 4.71 9.34
N HIS A 478 -8.55 4.42 8.25
CA HIS A 478 -8.86 3.34 7.31
C HIS A 478 -7.70 2.35 7.19
N HIS A 479 -8.02 1.10 6.83
CA HIS A 479 -7.02 0.03 6.68
C HIS A 479 -5.90 0.38 5.69
N TYR A 480 -6.18 1.22 4.68
CA TYR A 480 -5.24 1.57 3.61
C TYR A 480 -4.70 3.00 3.71
N GLY A 481 -4.94 3.71 4.82
CA GLY A 481 -4.40 5.04 5.08
C GLY A 481 -2.91 5.02 5.43
N GLN A 482 -2.24 6.17 5.33
CA GLN A 482 -0.81 6.32 5.65
C GLN A 482 -0.48 5.85 7.08
N TRP A 483 -1.32 6.17 8.05
CA TRP A 483 -1.09 5.78 9.44
C TRP A 483 -1.06 4.26 9.63
N MET A 484 -1.99 3.54 9.00
CA MET A 484 -2.02 2.07 9.04
C MET A 484 -0.86 1.43 8.30
N ASN A 485 -0.47 1.97 7.15
CA ASN A 485 0.70 1.48 6.42
C ASN A 485 1.98 1.61 7.27
N ASN A 486 2.13 2.71 8.01
CA ASN A 486 3.22 2.89 8.95
C ASN A 486 3.14 1.91 10.12
N HIS A 487 1.92 1.64 10.62
CA HIS A 487 1.72 0.64 11.67
C HIS A 487 2.14 -0.77 11.20
N TYR A 488 1.76 -1.20 10.00
CA TYR A 488 2.14 -2.51 9.48
C TYR A 488 3.67 -2.66 9.37
N LEU A 489 4.36 -1.63 8.87
CA LEU A 489 5.82 -1.61 8.81
C LEU A 489 6.45 -1.67 10.21
N TYR A 490 5.90 -0.92 11.16
CA TYR A 490 6.34 -0.93 12.54
C TYR A 490 6.17 -2.32 13.18
N ALA A 491 5.01 -2.95 13.02
CA ALA A 491 4.74 -4.28 13.57
C ALA A 491 5.68 -5.36 13.00
N VAL A 492 5.95 -5.32 11.67
CA VAL A 492 6.89 -6.24 11.02
C VAL A 492 8.32 -6.02 11.53
N THR A 493 8.75 -4.78 11.68
CA THR A 493 10.09 -4.45 12.20
C THR A 493 10.25 -4.94 13.63
N LYS A 494 9.25 -4.67 14.49
CA LYS A 494 9.23 -5.15 15.88
C LYS A 494 9.26 -6.69 15.99
N ALA A 495 8.56 -7.38 15.09
CA ALA A 495 8.58 -8.83 15.06
C ALA A 495 9.92 -9.40 14.61
N ALA A 496 10.65 -8.68 13.75
CA ALA A 496 11.97 -9.08 13.29
C ALA A 496 13.06 -8.87 14.36
N ASP A 497 12.98 -7.78 15.14
CA ASP A 497 13.88 -7.45 16.27
C ASP A 497 13.71 -8.44 17.43
#